data_103dd3d8fbc94789999eff5acb40f358
#
_entry.id   103dd3d8fbc94789999eff5acb40f358
#
_cell.length_a   1.000
_cell.length_b   1.000
_cell.length_c   1.000
_cell.angle_alpha   90.00
_cell.angle_beta   90.00
_cell.angle_gamma   90.00
#
_symmetry.space_group_name_H-M   'P 1'
#
loop_
_entity.id
_entity.type
_entity.pdbx_description
1 polymer ?
#
loop_
_entity_poly.entity_id
_entity_poly.type
_entity_poly.pdbx_seq_one_letter_code
_entity_poly.pdbx_strand_id
1 'polypeptide(L)'
;MTSGVVLTILLSYFVLLIIVGFFTTRKLNSESFFTANRNSPWYLVAFGMIGTSLSGVTFISIPGEVGSSDWTYLTLVMGNCVGYIIIGIVLLPLFYRLNLISIYSWLGDRFGEKARLTGSFFFIVSQLLGSSFRLFLVVGVLQLALFNAMGIPFWVTVFITVGLVWIYTVRGGIKTIVWTDTLQTVFMLVSVVLTICVINRALDFSFLTAIEKVKESSFSRVFDWDWRSGHNVWKQFLAGVAITVSINGLDQNMMQKSLTCKTLRDCKINMFSFSFLFLVTNLLFLFLGALLYLYAGANGIDLPEKSDDLFPFLSLNYFGAVASLFFLLGITAAAYSSVDSSLTALTTSFCIDFLKLTPRDVTQRRKRMMVHVFFSLLMCLVVILFRELNNSSVVSAVLKAVGYTYGPILGLFTFGLTTKYAVKETYLPWVCLLSPLLSFGINCYSEQLLFGYRFGFEILLLNGLLCFGGLWLIRKRRSGVYSSMPVNIRKA
;
A
#
# COMPACT_ATOMS: atom_id res chain seq x y z
N MET A 1 -27.14 -14.62 -6.84
CA MET A 1 -26.41 -15.14 -8.04
C MET A 1 -26.03 -16.57 -7.84
N THR A 2 -26.00 -17.40 -8.88
CA THR A 2 -25.46 -18.76 -8.79
C THR A 2 -23.94 -18.71 -8.72
N SER A 3 -23.32 -19.55 -7.85
CA SER A 3 -21.85 -19.62 -7.70
C SER A 3 -21.14 -19.85 -9.04
N GLY A 4 -21.78 -20.53 -10.01
CA GLY A 4 -21.24 -20.76 -11.34
C GLY A 4 -21.07 -19.47 -12.18
N VAL A 5 -22.02 -18.53 -12.10
CA VAL A 5 -21.93 -17.23 -12.82
C VAL A 5 -20.79 -16.39 -12.23
N VAL A 6 -20.68 -16.32 -10.90
CA VAL A 6 -19.59 -15.61 -10.22
C VAL A 6 -18.23 -16.18 -10.63
N LEU A 7 -18.09 -17.52 -10.59
CA LEU A 7 -16.86 -18.19 -10.99
C LEU A 7 -16.48 -17.90 -12.44
N THR A 8 -17.45 -17.98 -13.38
CA THR A 8 -17.21 -17.73 -14.81
C THR A 8 -16.68 -16.33 -15.03
N ILE A 9 -17.21 -15.32 -14.34
CA ILE A 9 -16.80 -13.93 -14.51
C ILE A 9 -15.44 -13.67 -13.89
N LEU A 10 -15.16 -14.22 -12.71
CA LEU A 10 -13.83 -14.14 -12.11
C LEU A 10 -12.78 -14.82 -13.01
N LEU A 11 -13.08 -16.00 -13.56
CA LEU A 11 -12.20 -16.67 -14.51
C LEU A 11 -11.99 -15.83 -15.81
N SER A 12 -13.04 -15.22 -16.35
CA SER A 12 -12.92 -14.33 -17.52
C SER A 12 -12.04 -13.12 -17.23
N TYR A 13 -12.15 -12.54 -16.03
CA TYR A 13 -11.28 -11.47 -15.57
C TYR A 13 -9.80 -11.92 -15.49
N PHE A 14 -9.54 -13.13 -14.96
CA PHE A 14 -8.19 -13.69 -14.94
C PHE A 14 -7.62 -13.96 -16.31
N VAL A 15 -8.43 -14.52 -17.22
CA VAL A 15 -8.02 -14.72 -18.61
C VAL A 15 -7.63 -13.39 -19.25
N LEU A 16 -8.36 -12.31 -18.97
CA LEU A 16 -8.02 -10.97 -19.44
C LEU A 16 -6.65 -10.51 -18.90
N LEU A 17 -6.37 -10.69 -17.61
CA LEU A 17 -5.06 -10.36 -17.01
C LEU A 17 -3.93 -11.18 -17.62
N ILE A 18 -4.15 -12.48 -17.85
CA ILE A 18 -3.17 -13.36 -18.50
C ILE A 18 -2.89 -12.91 -19.94
N ILE A 19 -3.94 -12.52 -20.68
CA ILE A 19 -3.81 -11.99 -22.04
C ILE A 19 -2.98 -10.71 -22.05
N VAL A 20 -3.27 -9.76 -21.15
CA VAL A 20 -2.46 -8.53 -20.98
C VAL A 20 -1.03 -8.88 -20.62
N GLY A 21 -0.82 -9.80 -19.67
CA GLY A 21 0.50 -10.33 -19.32
C GLY A 21 1.24 -10.91 -20.52
N PHE A 22 0.59 -11.70 -21.35
CA PHE A 22 1.18 -12.30 -22.53
C PHE A 22 1.62 -11.26 -23.58
N PHE A 23 0.78 -10.27 -23.88
CA PHE A 23 1.11 -9.21 -24.84
C PHE A 23 2.26 -8.32 -24.35
N THR A 24 2.30 -7.99 -23.07
CA THR A 24 3.35 -7.16 -22.47
C THR A 24 4.70 -7.89 -22.37
N THR A 25 4.69 -9.23 -22.35
CA THR A 25 5.90 -10.06 -22.20
C THR A 25 6.60 -10.44 -23.51
N ARG A 26 5.99 -10.18 -24.68
CA ARG A 26 6.53 -10.60 -25.99
C ARG A 26 7.95 -10.11 -26.34
N LYS A 27 8.42 -9.01 -25.71
CA LYS A 27 9.76 -8.41 -25.93
C LYS A 27 10.44 -8.10 -24.60
N LEU A 28 10.63 -9.11 -23.74
CA LEU A 28 11.22 -8.92 -22.42
C LEU A 28 12.70 -9.25 -22.43
N ASN A 29 13.49 -8.27 -21.95
CA ASN A 29 14.86 -8.44 -21.50
C ASN A 29 14.84 -8.63 -19.96
N SER A 30 15.88 -9.21 -19.37
CA SER A 30 15.98 -9.33 -17.91
C SER A 30 15.91 -7.97 -17.21
N GLU A 31 16.37 -6.90 -17.84
CA GLU A 31 16.31 -5.52 -17.35
C GLU A 31 14.84 -4.99 -17.29
N SER A 32 14.00 -5.38 -18.24
CA SER A 32 12.61 -4.94 -18.30
C SER A 32 11.76 -5.47 -17.12
N PHE A 33 12.16 -6.60 -16.51
CA PHE A 33 11.52 -7.12 -15.31
C PHE A 33 11.63 -6.15 -14.13
N PHE A 34 12.79 -5.52 -13.95
CA PHE A 34 13.07 -4.65 -12.81
C PHE A 34 12.71 -3.18 -13.04
N THR A 35 12.85 -2.68 -14.28
CA THR A 35 12.77 -1.24 -14.59
C THR A 35 11.80 -0.89 -15.71
N ALA A 36 11.13 -1.88 -16.35
CA ALA A 36 10.33 -1.69 -17.57
C ALA A 36 11.10 -0.92 -18.68
N ASN A 37 12.45 -1.06 -18.73
CA ASN A 37 13.37 -0.32 -19.59
C ASN A 37 13.22 1.21 -19.47
N ARG A 38 12.65 1.73 -18.37
CA ARG A 38 12.34 3.16 -18.14
C ARG A 38 11.62 3.82 -19.32
N ASN A 39 10.58 3.17 -19.81
CA ASN A 39 9.82 3.65 -20.96
C ASN A 39 8.30 3.57 -20.74
N SER A 40 7.86 3.61 -19.48
CA SER A 40 6.43 3.63 -19.14
C SER A 40 5.86 5.03 -19.30
N PRO A 41 4.67 5.19 -19.93
CA PRO A 41 3.96 6.47 -19.99
C PRO A 41 3.53 6.90 -18.59
N TRP A 42 3.83 8.15 -18.21
CA TRP A 42 3.58 8.68 -16.87
C TRP A 42 2.09 8.57 -16.44
N TYR A 43 1.15 8.77 -17.35
CA TYR A 43 -0.28 8.70 -17.07
C TYR A 43 -0.75 7.27 -16.74
N LEU A 44 -0.20 6.24 -17.40
CA LEU A 44 -0.47 4.84 -17.06
C LEU A 44 0.11 4.49 -15.69
N VAL A 45 1.31 4.98 -15.38
CA VAL A 45 1.93 4.75 -14.07
C VAL A 45 1.12 5.43 -12.97
N ALA A 46 0.71 6.71 -13.16
CA ALA A 46 -0.08 7.46 -12.19
C ALA A 46 -1.41 6.77 -11.90
N PHE A 47 -2.11 6.36 -12.94
CA PHE A 47 -3.41 5.70 -12.81
C PHE A 47 -3.27 4.29 -12.22
N GLY A 48 -2.29 3.50 -12.64
CA GLY A 48 -2.02 2.17 -12.10
C GLY A 48 -1.56 2.21 -10.62
N MET A 49 -0.82 3.24 -10.22
CA MET A 49 -0.42 3.44 -8.82
C MET A 49 -1.64 3.63 -7.89
N ILE A 50 -2.78 4.13 -8.39
CA ILE A 50 -4.02 4.21 -7.62
C ILE A 50 -4.43 2.81 -7.18
N GLY A 51 -4.53 1.84 -8.10
CA GLY A 51 -4.92 0.46 -7.79
C GLY A 51 -4.00 -0.22 -6.78
N THR A 52 -2.70 0.08 -6.81
CA THR A 52 -1.73 -0.45 -5.85
C THR A 52 -1.86 0.21 -4.47
N SER A 53 -2.07 1.51 -4.43
CA SER A 53 -2.21 2.27 -3.18
C SER A 53 -3.56 2.07 -2.52
N LEU A 54 -4.62 2.01 -3.34
CA LEU A 54 -5.99 1.72 -2.93
C LEU A 54 -6.20 0.20 -2.96
N SER A 55 -5.67 -0.48 -1.96
CA SER A 55 -5.79 -1.93 -1.81
C SER A 55 -7.20 -2.38 -1.43
N GLY A 56 -7.42 -3.69 -1.32
CA GLY A 56 -8.66 -4.26 -0.80
C GLY A 56 -9.07 -3.71 0.58
N VAL A 57 -8.09 -3.31 1.41
CA VAL A 57 -8.34 -2.60 2.67
C VAL A 57 -9.04 -1.26 2.41
N THR A 58 -8.51 -0.42 1.52
CA THR A 58 -9.14 0.86 1.17
C THR A 58 -10.54 0.65 0.62
N PHE A 59 -10.72 -0.34 -0.25
CA PHE A 59 -11.98 -0.63 -0.91
C PHE A 59 -13.11 -1.00 0.07
N ILE A 60 -12.78 -1.74 1.13
CA ILE A 60 -13.76 -2.22 2.12
C ILE A 60 -13.79 -1.31 3.35
N SER A 61 -12.62 -1.02 3.92
CA SER A 61 -12.55 -0.47 5.27
C SER A 61 -12.76 1.03 5.31
N ILE A 62 -12.36 1.80 4.27
CA ILE A 62 -12.62 3.24 4.28
C ILE A 62 -14.13 3.55 4.28
N PRO A 63 -14.97 2.92 3.43
CA PRO A 63 -16.40 3.09 3.53
C PRO A 63 -16.97 2.64 4.89
N GLY A 64 -16.48 1.54 5.46
CA GLY A 64 -16.92 1.02 6.74
C GLY A 64 -16.57 1.92 7.93
N GLU A 65 -15.39 2.52 7.93
CA GLU A 65 -14.89 3.41 8.99
C GLU A 65 -15.69 4.71 9.12
N VAL A 66 -16.42 5.12 8.09
CA VAL A 66 -17.24 6.36 8.13
C VAL A 66 -18.24 6.35 9.28
N GLY A 67 -18.78 5.19 9.66
CA GLY A 67 -19.72 5.09 10.77
C GLY A 67 -19.12 5.36 12.16
N SER A 68 -17.81 5.15 12.33
CA SER A 68 -17.12 5.33 13.61
C SER A 68 -16.26 6.60 13.68
N SER A 69 -15.77 7.07 12.54
CA SER A 69 -14.80 8.16 12.46
C SER A 69 -15.25 9.32 11.57
N ASP A 70 -16.46 9.27 11.03
CA ASP A 70 -16.99 10.26 10.08
C ASP A 70 -16.01 10.41 8.88
N TRP A 71 -15.83 11.61 8.36
CA TRP A 71 -14.86 11.91 7.31
C TRP A 71 -13.48 12.38 7.85
N THR A 72 -13.16 12.12 9.12
CA THR A 72 -11.87 12.55 9.70
C THR A 72 -10.67 11.94 9.00
N TYR A 73 -10.82 10.75 8.38
CA TYR A 73 -9.81 10.12 7.53
C TYR A 73 -9.35 11.04 6.37
N LEU A 74 -10.19 11.96 5.91
CA LEU A 74 -9.80 12.94 4.88
C LEU A 74 -8.63 13.82 5.32
N THR A 75 -8.51 14.11 6.60
CA THR A 75 -7.37 14.87 7.14
C THR A 75 -6.05 14.11 6.97
N LEU A 76 -6.06 12.79 7.16
CA LEU A 76 -4.90 11.94 6.87
C LEU A 76 -4.58 11.95 5.37
N VAL A 77 -5.59 11.89 4.50
CA VAL A 77 -5.42 11.96 3.04
C VAL A 77 -4.83 13.31 2.60
N MET A 78 -5.23 14.42 3.24
CA MET A 78 -4.60 15.73 3.00
C MET A 78 -3.11 15.71 3.38
N GLY A 79 -2.75 15.08 4.49
CA GLY A 79 -1.36 14.83 4.88
C GLY A 79 -0.61 13.99 3.84
N ASN A 80 -1.26 12.94 3.32
CA ASN A 80 -0.68 12.10 2.26
C ASN A 80 -0.35 12.93 1.00
N CYS A 81 -1.20 13.88 0.60
CA CYS A 81 -0.92 14.75 -0.54
C CYS A 81 0.36 15.57 -0.35
N VAL A 82 0.59 16.12 0.85
CA VAL A 82 1.84 16.80 1.19
C VAL A 82 3.02 15.84 1.15
N GLY A 83 2.84 14.61 1.65
CA GLY A 83 3.86 13.56 1.54
C GLY A 83 4.27 13.26 0.09
N TYR A 84 3.32 13.16 -0.83
CA TYR A 84 3.61 12.96 -2.27
C TYR A 84 4.35 14.13 -2.89
N ILE A 85 4.07 15.36 -2.47
CA ILE A 85 4.83 16.54 -2.89
C ILE A 85 6.29 16.43 -2.44
N ILE A 86 6.53 16.05 -1.18
CA ILE A 86 7.88 15.81 -0.64
C ILE A 86 8.61 14.74 -1.44
N ILE A 87 7.95 13.60 -1.73
CA ILE A 87 8.52 12.53 -2.55
C ILE A 87 8.91 13.05 -3.94
N GLY A 88 8.02 13.80 -4.60
CA GLY A 88 8.24 14.33 -5.95
C GLY A 88 9.40 15.33 -6.04
N ILE A 89 9.60 16.12 -4.98
CA ILE A 89 10.65 17.15 -4.95
C ILE A 89 11.99 16.61 -4.45
N VAL A 90 11.99 15.73 -3.45
CA VAL A 90 13.20 15.28 -2.74
C VAL A 90 13.66 13.89 -3.19
N LEU A 91 12.81 12.87 -3.05
CA LEU A 91 13.22 11.47 -3.22
C LEU A 91 13.33 11.05 -4.68
N LEU A 92 12.35 11.40 -5.52
CA LEU A 92 12.38 11.03 -6.94
C LEU A 92 13.60 11.58 -7.70
N PRO A 93 14.00 12.87 -7.54
CA PRO A 93 15.21 13.36 -8.17
C PRO A 93 16.46 12.62 -7.72
N LEU A 94 16.55 12.27 -6.43
CA LEU A 94 17.69 11.53 -5.89
C LEU A 94 17.80 10.15 -6.53
N PHE A 95 16.73 9.35 -6.45
CA PHE A 95 16.74 7.96 -6.92
C PHE A 95 16.84 7.86 -8.45
N TYR A 96 16.22 8.78 -9.18
CA TYR A 96 16.28 8.79 -10.63
C TYR A 96 17.69 9.12 -11.16
N ARG A 97 18.35 10.15 -10.58
CA ARG A 97 19.71 10.55 -10.97
C ARG A 97 20.76 9.47 -10.68
N LEU A 98 20.59 8.73 -9.59
CA LEU A 98 21.48 7.64 -9.21
C LEU A 98 21.19 6.33 -9.97
N ASN A 99 20.19 6.33 -10.86
CA ASN A 99 19.80 5.16 -11.64
C ASN A 99 19.51 3.91 -10.78
N LEU A 100 18.96 4.09 -9.59
CA LEU A 100 18.73 3.00 -8.65
C LEU A 100 17.72 1.99 -9.19
N ILE A 101 17.97 0.70 -8.94
CA ILE A 101 17.04 -0.40 -9.13
C ILE A 101 16.39 -0.74 -7.80
N SER A 102 17.20 -0.90 -6.74
CA SER A 102 16.76 -0.91 -5.36
C SER A 102 17.07 0.43 -4.70
N ILE A 103 16.08 1.05 -4.08
CA ILE A 103 16.27 2.32 -3.36
C ILE A 103 17.21 2.15 -2.15
N TYR A 104 17.31 0.92 -1.60
CA TYR A 104 18.18 0.60 -0.46
C TYR A 104 19.66 0.56 -0.83
N SER A 105 20.00 0.47 -2.12
CA SER A 105 21.36 0.61 -2.59
C SER A 105 21.96 1.96 -2.21
N TRP A 106 21.13 3.03 -2.16
CA TRP A 106 21.55 4.33 -1.67
C TRP A 106 22.03 4.32 -0.22
N LEU A 107 21.38 3.52 0.65
CA LEU A 107 21.86 3.34 2.04
C LEU A 107 23.23 2.67 2.08
N GLY A 108 23.49 1.74 1.15
CA GLY A 108 24.79 1.12 0.99
C GLY A 108 25.88 2.13 0.64
N ASP A 109 25.63 2.97 -0.37
CA ASP A 109 26.55 4.03 -0.79
C ASP A 109 26.75 5.10 0.31
N ARG A 110 25.74 5.31 1.14
CA ARG A 110 25.75 6.34 2.18
C ARG A 110 26.36 5.90 3.50
N PHE A 111 26.10 4.67 3.95
CA PHE A 111 26.44 4.17 5.30
C PHE A 111 27.15 2.83 5.30
N GLY A 112 27.22 2.13 4.17
CA GLY A 112 27.85 0.81 4.04
C GLY A 112 26.85 -0.33 3.85
N GLU A 113 27.38 -1.52 3.61
CA GLU A 113 26.62 -2.70 3.20
C GLU A 113 25.57 -3.15 4.25
N LYS A 114 25.93 -3.07 5.55
CA LYS A 114 24.99 -3.44 6.61
C LYS A 114 23.77 -2.51 6.63
N ALA A 115 23.93 -1.23 6.29
CA ALA A 115 22.79 -0.30 6.18
C ALA A 115 21.86 -0.68 5.04
N ARG A 116 22.39 -1.09 3.87
CA ARG A 116 21.61 -1.58 2.73
C ARG A 116 20.80 -2.80 3.12
N LEU A 117 21.46 -3.81 3.69
CA LEU A 117 20.82 -5.05 4.12
C LEU A 117 19.76 -4.81 5.21
N THR A 118 20.04 -3.93 6.17
CA THR A 118 19.09 -3.59 7.23
C THR A 118 17.85 -2.89 6.68
N GLY A 119 18.02 -1.87 5.83
CA GLY A 119 16.89 -1.17 5.20
C GLY A 119 16.03 -2.11 4.34
N SER A 120 16.68 -2.94 3.52
CA SER A 120 16.00 -3.96 2.69
C SER A 120 15.30 -5.03 3.53
N PHE A 121 15.88 -5.47 4.64
CA PHE A 121 15.26 -6.41 5.59
C PHE A 121 13.96 -5.84 6.18
N PHE A 122 14.00 -4.62 6.72
CA PHE A 122 12.79 -3.98 7.26
C PHE A 122 11.73 -3.77 6.20
N PHE A 123 12.12 -3.43 4.96
CA PHE A 123 11.18 -3.36 3.83
C PHE A 123 10.53 -4.72 3.56
N ILE A 124 11.33 -5.80 3.46
CA ILE A 124 10.81 -7.15 3.17
C ILE A 124 9.81 -7.57 4.24
N VAL A 125 10.13 -7.38 5.52
CA VAL A 125 9.22 -7.70 6.63
C VAL A 125 7.94 -6.87 6.54
N SER A 126 8.06 -5.55 6.36
CA SER A 126 6.93 -4.63 6.27
C SER A 126 6.01 -4.95 5.11
N GLN A 127 6.60 -5.15 3.93
CA GLN A 127 5.86 -5.40 2.70
C GLN A 127 5.18 -6.77 2.73
N LEU A 128 5.85 -7.78 3.28
CA LEU A 128 5.27 -9.12 3.44
C LEU A 128 4.05 -9.09 4.37
N LEU A 129 4.19 -8.49 5.56
CA LEU A 129 3.09 -8.39 6.52
C LEU A 129 1.95 -7.53 5.95
N GLY A 130 2.25 -6.33 5.47
CA GLY A 130 1.25 -5.41 4.96
C GLY A 130 0.48 -5.95 3.75
N SER A 131 1.14 -6.62 2.81
CA SER A 131 0.47 -7.23 1.66
C SER A 131 -0.32 -8.48 2.01
N SER A 132 0.17 -9.30 2.96
CA SER A 132 -0.55 -10.48 3.44
C SER A 132 -1.84 -10.09 4.17
N PHE A 133 -1.82 -9.06 5.00
CA PHE A 133 -3.02 -8.58 5.70
C PHE A 133 -4.07 -8.02 4.72
N ARG A 134 -3.63 -7.30 3.69
CA ARG A 134 -4.53 -6.83 2.63
C ARG A 134 -5.13 -7.98 1.83
N LEU A 135 -4.32 -9.00 1.51
CA LEU A 135 -4.78 -10.19 0.81
C LEU A 135 -5.79 -10.98 1.64
N PHE A 136 -5.60 -11.06 2.97
CA PHE A 136 -6.52 -11.74 3.88
C PHE A 136 -7.97 -11.25 3.74
N LEU A 137 -8.20 -9.93 3.70
CA LEU A 137 -9.53 -9.37 3.52
C LEU A 137 -10.21 -9.88 2.26
N VAL A 138 -9.49 -9.85 1.16
CA VAL A 138 -10.06 -10.22 -0.14
C VAL A 138 -10.30 -11.72 -0.24
N VAL A 139 -9.36 -12.52 0.26
CA VAL A 139 -9.56 -13.98 0.35
C VAL A 139 -10.76 -14.29 1.23
N GLY A 140 -10.98 -13.54 2.32
CA GLY A 140 -12.16 -13.65 3.18
C GLY A 140 -13.47 -13.40 2.42
N VAL A 141 -13.54 -12.32 1.65
CA VAL A 141 -14.72 -12.02 0.81
C VAL A 141 -14.94 -13.07 -0.27
N LEU A 142 -13.90 -13.52 -0.96
CA LEU A 142 -14.00 -14.60 -1.96
C LEU A 142 -14.43 -15.92 -1.33
N GLN A 143 -13.94 -16.20 -0.12
CA GLN A 143 -14.36 -17.37 0.65
C GLN A 143 -15.85 -17.35 0.94
N LEU A 144 -16.37 -16.23 1.44
CA LEU A 144 -17.79 -16.05 1.76
C LEU A 144 -18.67 -16.07 0.50
N ALA A 145 -18.27 -15.34 -0.53
CA ALA A 145 -19.08 -15.16 -1.73
C ALA A 145 -19.14 -16.41 -2.65
N LEU A 146 -18.08 -17.23 -2.65
CA LEU A 146 -17.93 -18.31 -3.62
C LEU A 146 -17.54 -19.65 -3.00
N PHE A 147 -16.42 -19.70 -2.29
CA PHE A 147 -15.77 -20.95 -1.93
C PHE A 147 -16.45 -21.68 -0.76
N ASN A 148 -17.14 -20.97 0.16
CA ASN A 148 -17.94 -21.61 1.21
C ASN A 148 -19.07 -22.45 0.62
N ALA A 149 -19.76 -21.95 -0.40
CA ALA A 149 -20.83 -22.69 -1.08
C ALA A 149 -20.32 -23.95 -1.80
N MET A 150 -19.04 -24.00 -2.12
CA MET A 150 -18.37 -25.14 -2.77
C MET A 150 -17.68 -26.08 -1.76
N GLY A 151 -17.77 -25.81 -0.46
CA GLY A 151 -17.11 -26.60 0.59
C GLY A 151 -15.58 -26.50 0.58
N ILE A 152 -15.00 -25.48 -0.07
CA ILE A 152 -13.57 -25.34 -0.20
C ILE A 152 -13.01 -24.66 1.07
N PRO A 153 -11.99 -25.25 1.76
CA PRO A 153 -11.42 -24.68 2.96
C PRO A 153 -10.59 -23.42 2.65
N PHE A 154 -10.52 -22.49 3.60
CA PHE A 154 -9.85 -21.18 3.45
C PHE A 154 -8.41 -21.25 2.95
N TRP A 155 -7.60 -22.19 3.46
CA TRP A 155 -6.21 -22.32 3.02
C TRP A 155 -6.10 -22.65 1.53
N VAL A 156 -7.03 -23.42 0.97
CA VAL A 156 -7.07 -23.69 -0.49
C VAL A 156 -7.40 -22.42 -1.26
N THR A 157 -8.35 -21.60 -0.77
CA THR A 157 -8.69 -20.31 -1.38
C THR A 157 -7.46 -19.37 -1.40
N VAL A 158 -6.66 -19.35 -0.32
CA VAL A 158 -5.40 -18.59 -0.28
C VAL A 158 -4.45 -19.05 -1.39
N PHE A 159 -4.21 -20.38 -1.50
CA PHE A 159 -3.30 -20.92 -2.53
C PHE A 159 -3.81 -20.69 -3.95
N ILE A 160 -5.10 -20.82 -4.20
CA ILE A 160 -5.70 -20.51 -5.51
C ILE A 160 -5.47 -19.04 -5.84
N THR A 161 -5.77 -18.13 -4.91
CA THR A 161 -5.66 -16.69 -5.12
C THR A 161 -4.21 -16.27 -5.42
N VAL A 162 -3.25 -16.70 -4.59
CA VAL A 162 -1.83 -16.38 -4.81
C VAL A 162 -1.28 -17.06 -6.07
N GLY A 163 -1.70 -18.29 -6.35
CA GLY A 163 -1.33 -19.02 -7.55
C GLY A 163 -1.77 -18.32 -8.84
N LEU A 164 -3.00 -17.79 -8.86
CA LEU A 164 -3.52 -17.01 -9.99
C LEU A 164 -2.69 -15.74 -10.22
N VAL A 165 -2.37 -14.99 -9.15
CA VAL A 165 -1.47 -13.83 -9.24
C VAL A 165 -0.10 -14.24 -9.79
N TRP A 166 0.45 -15.34 -9.29
CA TRP A 166 1.77 -15.83 -9.70
C TRP A 166 1.86 -16.12 -11.20
N ILE A 167 0.79 -16.69 -11.80
CA ILE A 167 0.79 -17.11 -13.22
C ILE A 167 1.12 -15.95 -14.17
N TYR A 168 0.55 -14.76 -13.96
CA TYR A 168 0.79 -13.63 -14.86
C TYR A 168 1.97 -12.74 -14.46
N THR A 169 2.38 -12.76 -13.18
CA THR A 169 3.46 -11.88 -12.67
C THR A 169 4.86 -12.44 -12.87
N VAL A 170 5.04 -13.76 -12.75
CA VAL A 170 6.34 -14.42 -12.73
C VAL A 170 7.22 -14.13 -13.96
N ARG A 171 6.60 -13.86 -15.12
CA ARG A 171 7.31 -13.57 -16.38
C ARG A 171 7.46 -12.08 -16.64
N GLY A 172 6.44 -11.29 -16.32
CA GLY A 172 6.29 -9.92 -16.77
C GLY A 172 6.99 -8.87 -15.93
N GLY A 173 7.12 -9.11 -14.64
CA GLY A 173 7.67 -8.13 -13.70
C GLY A 173 6.96 -6.78 -13.77
N ILE A 174 7.68 -5.70 -13.45
CA ILE A 174 7.11 -4.35 -13.33
C ILE A 174 6.46 -3.84 -14.63
N LYS A 175 6.94 -4.27 -15.80
CA LYS A 175 6.36 -3.84 -17.08
C LYS A 175 4.92 -4.32 -17.27
N THR A 176 4.65 -5.57 -16.90
CA THR A 176 3.28 -6.12 -16.95
C THR A 176 2.41 -5.46 -15.90
N ILE A 177 2.93 -5.28 -14.69
CA ILE A 177 2.21 -4.70 -13.56
C ILE A 177 1.66 -3.31 -13.88
N VAL A 178 2.42 -2.43 -14.52
CA VAL A 178 1.94 -1.09 -14.91
C VAL A 178 0.65 -1.17 -15.76
N TRP A 179 0.54 -2.16 -16.66
CA TRP A 179 -0.65 -2.35 -17.50
C TRP A 179 -1.79 -3.05 -16.77
N THR A 180 -1.48 -4.11 -16.01
CA THR A 180 -2.52 -4.82 -15.23
C THR A 180 -3.10 -3.94 -14.15
N ASP A 181 -2.29 -3.15 -13.44
CA ASP A 181 -2.73 -2.20 -12.43
C ASP A 181 -3.68 -1.14 -13.00
N THR A 182 -3.37 -0.63 -14.20
CA THR A 182 -4.26 0.33 -14.88
C THR A 182 -5.64 -0.28 -15.13
N LEU A 183 -5.69 -1.51 -15.64
CA LEU A 183 -6.94 -2.23 -15.88
C LEU A 183 -7.69 -2.52 -14.56
N GLN A 184 -6.96 -2.94 -13.55
CA GLN A 184 -7.50 -3.24 -12.22
C GLN A 184 -8.08 -1.99 -11.54
N THR A 185 -7.41 -0.85 -11.69
CA THR A 185 -7.93 0.45 -11.21
C THR A 185 -9.25 0.83 -11.86
N VAL A 186 -9.40 0.58 -13.19
CA VAL A 186 -10.68 0.80 -13.89
C VAL A 186 -11.79 -0.03 -13.27
N PHE A 187 -11.59 -1.34 -13.09
CA PHE A 187 -12.62 -2.21 -12.49
C PHE A 187 -12.99 -1.78 -11.08
N MET A 188 -12.00 -1.40 -10.29
CA MET A 188 -12.22 -0.92 -8.92
C MET A 188 -13.08 0.36 -8.90
N LEU A 189 -12.72 1.38 -9.69
CA LEU A 189 -13.46 2.65 -9.73
C LEU A 189 -14.85 2.49 -10.33
N VAL A 190 -15.02 1.70 -11.39
CA VAL A 190 -16.32 1.38 -11.97
C VAL A 190 -17.22 0.71 -10.95
N SER A 191 -16.71 -0.22 -10.15
CA SER A 191 -17.47 -0.86 -9.06
C SER A 191 -18.00 0.16 -8.06
N VAL A 192 -17.17 1.10 -7.61
CA VAL A 192 -17.57 2.14 -6.65
C VAL A 192 -18.65 3.04 -7.25
N VAL A 193 -18.45 3.54 -8.47
CA VAL A 193 -19.42 4.42 -9.15
C VAL A 193 -20.76 3.71 -9.36
N LEU A 194 -20.73 2.45 -9.80
CA LEU A 194 -21.96 1.66 -9.99
C LEU A 194 -22.70 1.45 -8.66
N THR A 195 -21.98 1.18 -7.57
CA THR A 195 -22.59 1.04 -6.25
C THR A 195 -23.27 2.34 -5.82
N ILE A 196 -22.61 3.49 -5.99
CA ILE A 196 -23.20 4.81 -5.72
C ILE A 196 -24.48 5.01 -6.55
N CYS A 197 -24.46 4.67 -7.84
CA CYS A 197 -25.63 4.78 -8.70
C CYS A 197 -26.79 3.88 -8.22
N VAL A 198 -26.49 2.66 -7.77
CA VAL A 198 -27.51 1.72 -7.25
C VAL A 198 -28.13 2.26 -5.96
N ILE A 199 -27.32 2.76 -5.03
CA ILE A 199 -27.82 3.34 -3.78
C ILE A 199 -28.68 4.57 -4.06
N ASN A 200 -28.21 5.50 -4.92
CA ASN A 200 -28.96 6.69 -5.26
C ASN A 200 -30.33 6.36 -5.89
N ARG A 201 -30.40 5.36 -6.76
CA ARG A 201 -31.69 4.88 -7.32
C ARG A 201 -32.59 4.29 -6.25
N ALA A 202 -32.05 3.52 -5.32
CA ALA A 202 -32.82 2.88 -4.25
C ALA A 202 -33.37 3.88 -3.22
N LEU A 203 -32.71 5.03 -3.07
CA LEU A 203 -33.15 6.13 -2.18
C LEU A 203 -33.89 7.26 -2.90
N ASP A 204 -34.13 7.13 -4.22
CA ASP A 204 -34.69 8.19 -5.07
C ASP A 204 -33.89 9.51 -5.01
N PHE A 205 -32.56 9.40 -4.85
CA PHE A 205 -31.67 10.56 -4.82
C PHE A 205 -31.17 10.91 -6.20
N SER A 206 -31.25 12.20 -6.58
CA SER A 206 -30.38 12.75 -7.61
C SER A 206 -28.94 12.82 -7.08
N PHE A 207 -27.95 12.97 -7.94
CA PHE A 207 -26.55 13.12 -7.51
C PHE A 207 -26.36 14.34 -6.59
N LEU A 208 -27.03 15.46 -6.87
CA LEU A 208 -26.98 16.66 -6.02
C LEU A 208 -27.66 16.41 -4.68
N THR A 209 -28.84 15.80 -4.65
CA THR A 209 -29.54 15.43 -3.44
C THR A 209 -28.71 14.50 -2.56
N ALA A 210 -27.99 13.54 -3.17
CA ALA A 210 -27.09 12.66 -2.42
C ALA A 210 -25.96 13.44 -1.73
N ILE A 211 -25.36 14.43 -2.42
CA ILE A 211 -24.32 15.29 -1.83
C ILE A 211 -24.91 16.11 -0.66
N GLU A 212 -26.10 16.69 -0.83
CA GLU A 212 -26.78 17.46 0.23
C GLU A 212 -27.07 16.58 1.44
N LYS A 213 -27.64 15.39 1.23
CA LYS A 213 -27.95 14.44 2.32
C LYS A 213 -26.71 13.95 3.06
N VAL A 214 -25.63 13.68 2.37
CA VAL A 214 -24.34 13.33 2.99
C VAL A 214 -23.81 14.54 3.79
N LYS A 215 -23.88 15.76 3.25
CA LYS A 215 -23.45 16.97 3.94
C LYS A 215 -24.27 17.28 5.20
N GLU A 216 -25.58 17.03 5.18
CA GLU A 216 -26.49 17.21 6.33
C GLU A 216 -26.32 16.11 7.39
N SER A 217 -25.76 14.95 7.02
CA SER A 217 -25.55 13.84 7.94
C SER A 217 -24.39 14.10 8.92
N SER A 218 -24.43 13.38 10.07
CA SER A 218 -23.33 13.38 11.04
C SER A 218 -22.01 12.87 10.47
N PHE A 219 -22.06 12.09 9.39
CA PHE A 219 -20.88 11.43 8.79
C PHE A 219 -19.93 12.38 8.06
N SER A 220 -20.35 13.60 7.73
CA SER A 220 -19.57 14.56 6.92
C SER A 220 -18.53 15.37 7.70
N ARG A 221 -18.37 15.13 9.00
CA ARG A 221 -17.41 15.86 9.85
C ARG A 221 -15.97 15.48 9.47
N VAL A 222 -15.20 16.46 8.96
CA VAL A 222 -13.81 16.26 8.51
C VAL A 222 -12.79 16.51 9.62
N PHE A 223 -13.02 17.55 10.46
CA PHE A 223 -12.01 18.02 11.42
C PHE A 223 -12.44 17.68 12.85
N ASP A 224 -11.59 16.90 13.52
CA ASP A 224 -11.67 16.64 14.95
C ASP A 224 -10.57 17.40 15.68
N TRP A 225 -10.96 18.35 16.53
CA TRP A 225 -10.04 19.22 17.26
C TRP A 225 -9.68 18.71 18.66
N ASP A 226 -10.33 17.62 19.12
CA ASP A 226 -9.98 17.03 20.42
C ASP A 226 -8.59 16.41 20.36
N TRP A 227 -7.63 17.00 21.10
CA TRP A 227 -6.27 16.53 21.14
C TRP A 227 -6.09 15.12 21.77
N ARG A 228 -7.06 14.66 22.56
CA ARG A 228 -7.09 13.32 23.15
C ARG A 228 -7.54 12.27 22.15
N SER A 229 -8.33 12.67 21.18
CA SER A 229 -8.83 11.79 20.12
C SER A 229 -7.68 11.22 19.27
N GLY A 230 -7.79 9.97 18.88
CA GLY A 230 -6.91 9.36 17.86
C GLY A 230 -7.14 9.95 16.46
N HIS A 231 -8.29 10.61 16.26
CA HIS A 231 -8.69 11.24 14.98
C HIS A 231 -8.41 12.75 14.93
N ASN A 232 -7.67 13.28 15.92
CA ASN A 232 -7.31 14.71 15.95
C ASN A 232 -6.67 15.15 14.62
N VAL A 233 -7.06 16.34 14.15
CA VAL A 233 -6.65 16.90 12.85
C VAL A 233 -5.14 16.93 12.66
N TRP A 234 -4.38 17.39 13.64
CA TRP A 234 -2.93 17.50 13.53
C TRP A 234 -2.22 16.13 13.57
N LYS A 235 -2.73 15.21 14.41
CA LYS A 235 -2.21 13.84 14.48
C LYS A 235 -2.41 13.12 13.14
N GLN A 236 -3.63 13.18 12.60
CA GLN A 236 -3.96 12.56 11.32
C GLN A 236 -3.16 13.17 10.17
N PHE A 237 -3.07 14.50 10.11
CA PHE A 237 -2.33 15.19 9.06
C PHE A 237 -0.84 14.84 9.07
N LEU A 238 -0.18 14.96 10.23
CA LEU A 238 1.25 14.65 10.36
C LEU A 238 1.53 13.16 10.15
N ALA A 239 0.64 12.30 10.65
CA ALA A 239 0.72 10.86 10.36
C ALA A 239 0.59 10.58 8.86
N GLY A 240 -0.34 11.24 8.16
CA GLY A 240 -0.49 11.12 6.71
C GLY A 240 0.77 11.48 5.96
N VAL A 241 1.43 12.60 6.30
CA VAL A 241 2.72 12.99 5.71
C VAL A 241 3.78 11.90 5.93
N ALA A 242 3.94 11.46 7.17
CA ALA A 242 4.97 10.47 7.54
C ALA A 242 4.71 9.10 6.90
N ILE A 243 3.46 8.63 6.94
CA ILE A 243 3.03 7.37 6.33
C ILE A 243 3.34 7.40 4.83
N THR A 244 2.95 8.47 4.13
CA THR A 244 3.18 8.56 2.69
C THR A 244 4.66 8.60 2.34
N VAL A 245 5.45 9.40 3.03
CA VAL A 245 6.90 9.42 2.79
C VAL A 245 7.51 8.03 3.04
N SER A 246 7.07 7.32 4.08
CA SER A 246 7.60 5.99 4.42
C SER A 246 7.12 4.90 3.45
N ILE A 247 5.79 4.72 3.30
CA ILE A 247 5.20 3.60 2.53
C ILE A 247 5.25 3.82 1.03
N ASN A 248 5.29 5.08 0.55
CA ASN A 248 5.31 5.36 -0.88
C ASN A 248 6.66 5.93 -1.34
N GLY A 249 7.35 6.69 -0.48
CA GLY A 249 8.62 7.31 -0.82
C GLY A 249 9.84 6.46 -0.52
N LEU A 250 9.82 5.69 0.57
CA LEU A 250 10.91 4.82 1.01
C LEU A 250 10.57 3.34 0.84
N ASP A 251 9.58 3.06 0.03
CA ASP A 251 9.09 1.73 -0.32
C ASP A 251 9.52 1.34 -1.75
N GLN A 252 10.14 0.17 -1.89
CA GLN A 252 10.61 -0.31 -3.19
C GLN A 252 9.47 -0.53 -4.18
N ASN A 253 8.29 -1.00 -3.73
CA ASN A 253 7.15 -1.29 -4.59
C ASN A 253 6.67 -0.02 -5.33
N MET A 254 6.43 1.06 -4.58
CA MET A 254 5.92 2.31 -5.14
C MET A 254 6.99 3.06 -5.92
N MET A 255 8.23 3.09 -5.40
CA MET A 255 9.34 3.75 -6.10
C MET A 255 9.73 3.04 -7.38
N GLN A 256 9.74 1.71 -7.41
CA GLN A 256 10.06 0.94 -8.61
C GLN A 256 9.11 1.30 -9.76
N LYS A 257 7.81 1.47 -9.49
CA LYS A 257 6.82 1.93 -10.49
C LYS A 257 7.11 3.33 -10.98
N SER A 258 7.27 4.28 -10.06
CA SER A 258 7.54 5.68 -10.40
C SER A 258 8.82 5.83 -11.23
N LEU A 259 9.86 5.04 -10.95
CA LEU A 259 11.13 5.06 -11.67
C LEU A 259 11.09 4.36 -13.05
N THR A 260 9.97 3.76 -13.46
CA THR A 260 9.78 3.24 -14.82
C THR A 260 9.53 4.32 -15.86
N CYS A 261 9.18 5.54 -15.47
CA CYS A 261 8.94 6.66 -16.37
C CYS A 261 10.20 7.06 -17.15
N LYS A 262 10.01 7.61 -18.35
CA LYS A 262 11.09 7.89 -19.29
C LYS A 262 12.02 9.00 -18.83
N THR A 263 11.49 10.05 -18.22
CA THR A 263 12.25 11.22 -17.77
C THR A 263 11.97 11.54 -16.31
N LEU A 264 12.87 12.26 -15.64
CA LEU A 264 12.63 12.77 -14.29
C LEU A 264 11.39 13.67 -14.24
N ARG A 265 11.15 14.47 -15.29
CA ARG A 265 9.94 15.29 -15.42
C ARG A 265 8.69 14.42 -15.42
N ASP A 266 8.68 13.33 -16.20
CA ASP A 266 7.57 12.39 -16.24
C ASP A 266 7.33 11.72 -14.88
N CYS A 267 8.41 11.37 -14.15
CA CYS A 267 8.29 10.83 -12.79
C CYS A 267 7.61 11.84 -11.84
N LYS A 268 8.00 13.13 -11.91
CA LYS A 268 7.38 14.18 -11.09
C LYS A 268 5.91 14.40 -11.48
N ILE A 269 5.60 14.50 -12.77
CA ILE A 269 4.21 14.64 -13.26
C ILE A 269 3.38 13.43 -12.80
N ASN A 270 3.91 12.21 -12.93
CA ASN A 270 3.28 11.00 -12.41
C ASN A 270 2.92 11.15 -10.93
N MET A 271 3.87 11.56 -10.09
CA MET A 271 3.66 11.65 -8.63
C MET A 271 2.63 12.70 -8.24
N PHE A 272 2.65 13.89 -8.87
CA PHE A 272 1.69 14.95 -8.59
C PHE A 272 0.28 14.60 -9.12
N SER A 273 0.19 14.02 -10.32
CA SER A 273 -1.08 13.52 -10.86
C SER A 273 -1.66 12.41 -9.99
N PHE A 274 -0.82 11.48 -9.54
CA PHE A 274 -1.21 10.44 -8.62
C PHE A 274 -1.72 11.01 -7.29
N SER A 275 -1.05 12.01 -6.70
CA SER A 275 -1.50 12.68 -5.48
C SER A 275 -2.91 13.27 -5.61
N PHE A 276 -3.19 13.95 -6.72
CA PHE A 276 -4.51 14.51 -6.99
C PHE A 276 -5.57 13.41 -7.17
N LEU A 277 -5.28 12.41 -7.99
CA LEU A 277 -6.19 11.29 -8.22
C LEU A 277 -6.44 10.50 -6.93
N PHE A 278 -5.43 10.34 -6.08
CA PHE A 278 -5.56 9.69 -4.78
C PHE A 278 -6.53 10.42 -3.86
N LEU A 279 -6.46 11.77 -3.80
CA LEU A 279 -7.39 12.59 -3.04
C LEU A 279 -8.83 12.40 -3.55
N VAL A 280 -9.04 12.54 -4.87
CA VAL A 280 -10.37 12.40 -5.49
C VAL A 280 -10.96 11.01 -5.23
N THR A 281 -10.14 9.98 -5.34
CA THR A 281 -10.60 8.60 -5.15
C THR A 281 -10.96 8.34 -3.67
N ASN A 282 -10.17 8.85 -2.71
CA ASN A 282 -10.54 8.71 -1.30
C ASN A 282 -11.82 9.47 -0.94
N LEU A 283 -12.05 10.65 -1.51
CA LEU A 283 -13.32 11.37 -1.38
C LEU A 283 -14.49 10.52 -1.91
N LEU A 284 -14.30 9.84 -3.04
CA LEU A 284 -15.32 8.95 -3.60
C LEU A 284 -15.63 7.76 -2.66
N PHE A 285 -14.62 7.18 -2.01
CA PHE A 285 -14.81 6.10 -1.03
C PHE A 285 -15.49 6.57 0.26
N LEU A 286 -15.15 7.77 0.76
CA LEU A 286 -15.82 8.36 1.93
C LEU A 286 -17.28 8.70 1.62
N PHE A 287 -17.54 9.22 0.42
CA PHE A 287 -18.90 9.48 -0.06
C PHE A 287 -19.72 8.20 -0.16
N LEU A 288 -19.12 7.13 -0.75
CA LEU A 288 -19.75 5.81 -0.76
C LEU A 288 -20.06 5.32 0.66
N GLY A 289 -19.11 5.46 1.60
CA GLY A 289 -19.31 5.06 2.99
C GLY A 289 -20.51 5.73 3.64
N ALA A 290 -20.61 7.06 3.53
CA ALA A 290 -21.76 7.78 4.03
C ALA A 290 -23.09 7.30 3.41
N LEU A 291 -23.11 7.06 2.09
CA LEU A 291 -24.28 6.54 1.40
C LEU A 291 -24.66 5.11 1.85
N LEU A 292 -23.69 4.25 2.16
CA LEU A 292 -23.95 2.90 2.68
C LEU A 292 -24.69 2.96 4.02
N TYR A 293 -24.25 3.83 4.94
CA TYR A 293 -24.91 4.03 6.23
C TYR A 293 -26.30 4.66 6.09
N LEU A 294 -26.45 5.67 5.21
CA LEU A 294 -27.75 6.28 4.91
C LEU A 294 -28.73 5.26 4.33
N TYR A 295 -28.24 4.39 3.42
CA TYR A 295 -29.06 3.32 2.84
C TYR A 295 -29.50 2.31 3.88
N ALA A 296 -28.59 1.86 4.74
CA ALA A 296 -28.91 0.90 5.81
C ALA A 296 -29.93 1.48 6.77
N GLY A 297 -29.74 2.75 7.20
CA GLY A 297 -30.68 3.44 8.09
C GLY A 297 -32.06 3.63 7.48
N ALA A 298 -32.14 4.04 6.20
CA ALA A 298 -33.41 4.25 5.50
C ALA A 298 -34.23 2.95 5.30
N ASN A 299 -33.55 1.80 5.19
CA ASN A 299 -34.18 0.50 5.00
C ASN A 299 -34.30 -0.33 6.29
N GLY A 300 -33.91 0.20 7.46
CA GLY A 300 -33.96 -0.52 8.73
C GLY A 300 -33.09 -1.77 8.76
N ILE A 301 -31.94 -1.77 8.07
CA ILE A 301 -31.01 -2.90 7.98
C ILE A 301 -30.07 -2.87 9.19
N ASP A 302 -30.03 -3.98 9.94
CA ASP A 302 -29.08 -4.14 11.04
C ASP A 302 -27.64 -4.16 10.50
N LEU A 303 -26.80 -3.32 11.08
CA LEU A 303 -25.39 -3.19 10.68
C LEU A 303 -24.59 -4.40 11.21
N PRO A 304 -23.63 -4.90 10.44
CA PRO A 304 -22.71 -5.93 10.91
C PRO A 304 -21.83 -5.41 12.07
N GLU A 305 -21.41 -6.32 12.97
CA GLU A 305 -20.55 -5.97 14.11
C GLU A 305 -19.21 -5.34 13.70
N LYS A 306 -18.66 -5.79 12.56
CA LYS A 306 -17.40 -5.27 12.04
C LYS A 306 -17.67 -4.28 10.90
N SER A 307 -17.08 -3.10 10.99
CA SER A 307 -17.17 -2.06 9.96
C SER A 307 -16.67 -2.55 8.59
N ASP A 308 -15.68 -3.43 8.56
CA ASP A 308 -15.14 -4.04 7.34
C ASP A 308 -16.17 -4.94 6.62
N ASP A 309 -17.19 -5.42 7.30
CA ASP A 309 -18.20 -6.28 6.70
C ASP A 309 -19.37 -5.49 6.07
N LEU A 310 -19.49 -4.18 6.31
CA LEU A 310 -20.61 -3.36 5.85
C LEU A 310 -20.77 -3.36 4.34
N PHE A 311 -19.73 -2.98 3.61
CA PHE A 311 -19.80 -2.88 2.15
C PHE A 311 -19.99 -4.24 1.48
N PRO A 312 -19.24 -5.32 1.87
CA PRO A 312 -19.51 -6.68 1.40
C PRO A 312 -20.94 -7.14 1.68
N PHE A 313 -21.43 -6.93 2.92
CA PHE A 313 -22.75 -7.37 3.35
C PHE A 313 -23.87 -6.72 2.52
N LEU A 314 -23.84 -5.40 2.37
CA LEU A 314 -24.85 -4.69 1.58
C LEU A 314 -24.75 -5.04 0.10
N SER A 315 -23.54 -5.14 -0.45
CA SER A 315 -23.34 -5.44 -1.86
C SER A 315 -23.81 -6.84 -2.24
N LEU A 316 -23.56 -7.84 -1.39
CA LEU A 316 -23.91 -9.23 -1.69
C LEU A 316 -25.38 -9.57 -1.44
N ASN A 317 -26.04 -8.87 -0.49
CA ASN A 317 -27.40 -9.21 -0.07
C ASN A 317 -28.48 -8.25 -0.58
N TYR A 318 -28.17 -6.94 -0.79
CA TYR A 318 -29.19 -5.92 -1.03
C TYR A 318 -29.14 -5.21 -2.37
N PHE A 319 -27.95 -5.06 -3.00
CA PHE A 319 -27.79 -4.24 -4.21
C PHE A 319 -28.09 -4.97 -5.52
N GLY A 320 -28.51 -6.24 -5.46
CA GLY A 320 -28.84 -7.07 -6.62
C GLY A 320 -27.62 -7.61 -7.37
N ALA A 321 -27.88 -8.47 -8.36
CA ALA A 321 -26.86 -9.31 -8.99
C ALA A 321 -25.75 -8.50 -9.70
N VAL A 322 -26.10 -7.42 -10.41
CA VAL A 322 -25.13 -6.63 -11.17
C VAL A 322 -24.16 -5.90 -10.22
N ALA A 323 -24.67 -5.24 -9.18
CA ALA A 323 -23.81 -4.53 -8.22
C ALA A 323 -22.93 -5.50 -7.42
N SER A 324 -23.49 -6.64 -6.99
CA SER A 324 -22.70 -7.71 -6.34
C SER A 324 -21.55 -8.18 -7.21
N LEU A 325 -21.80 -8.35 -8.50
CA LEU A 325 -20.78 -8.77 -9.45
C LEU A 325 -19.65 -7.75 -9.58
N PHE A 326 -19.99 -6.48 -9.81
CA PHE A 326 -18.99 -5.42 -9.94
C PHE A 326 -18.24 -5.20 -8.62
N PHE A 327 -18.90 -5.36 -7.47
CA PHE A 327 -18.24 -5.37 -6.17
C PHE A 327 -17.17 -6.47 -6.09
N LEU A 328 -17.50 -7.71 -6.46
CA LEU A 328 -16.54 -8.84 -6.45
C LEU A 328 -15.38 -8.62 -7.43
N LEU A 329 -15.67 -8.07 -8.62
CA LEU A 329 -14.61 -7.70 -9.56
C LEU A 329 -13.72 -6.58 -9.02
N GLY A 330 -14.32 -5.54 -8.44
CA GLY A 330 -13.60 -4.39 -7.88
C GLY A 330 -12.68 -4.78 -6.73
N ILE A 331 -13.17 -5.58 -5.78
CA ILE A 331 -12.35 -6.04 -4.65
C ILE A 331 -11.26 -7.01 -5.10
N THR A 332 -11.56 -7.90 -6.04
CA THR A 332 -10.58 -8.82 -6.62
C THR A 332 -9.48 -8.04 -7.34
N ALA A 333 -9.86 -7.04 -8.14
CA ALA A 333 -8.92 -6.17 -8.82
C ALA A 333 -8.00 -5.41 -7.83
N ALA A 334 -8.58 -4.80 -6.78
CA ALA A 334 -7.83 -4.08 -5.76
C ALA A 334 -6.82 -4.97 -5.02
N ALA A 335 -7.20 -6.24 -4.74
CA ALA A 335 -6.28 -7.19 -4.11
C ALA A 335 -5.12 -7.55 -5.01
N TYR A 336 -5.42 -7.93 -6.24
CA TYR A 336 -4.39 -8.45 -7.13
C TYR A 336 -3.37 -7.40 -7.53
N SER A 337 -3.78 -6.15 -7.75
CA SER A 337 -2.87 -5.01 -7.97
C SER A 337 -1.91 -4.79 -6.78
N SER A 338 -2.38 -5.01 -5.57
CA SER A 338 -1.54 -4.88 -4.37
C SER A 338 -0.58 -6.05 -4.20
N VAL A 339 -1.03 -7.28 -4.45
CA VAL A 339 -0.26 -8.51 -4.21
C VAL A 339 0.81 -8.73 -5.28
N ASP A 340 0.47 -8.58 -6.55
CA ASP A 340 1.41 -8.78 -7.67
C ASP A 340 2.58 -7.81 -7.62
N SER A 341 2.28 -6.56 -7.32
CA SER A 341 3.25 -5.50 -7.13
C SER A 341 4.17 -5.79 -5.93
N SER A 342 3.59 -6.23 -4.82
CA SER A 342 4.33 -6.60 -3.61
C SER A 342 5.27 -7.77 -3.85
N LEU A 343 4.80 -8.85 -4.48
CA LEU A 343 5.62 -10.01 -4.80
C LEU A 343 6.79 -9.64 -5.74
N THR A 344 6.56 -8.76 -6.70
CA THR A 344 7.60 -8.28 -7.60
C THR A 344 8.63 -7.43 -6.87
N ALA A 345 8.19 -6.53 -5.98
CA ALA A 345 9.08 -5.68 -5.19
C ALA A 345 9.91 -6.48 -4.18
N LEU A 346 9.29 -7.44 -3.47
CA LEU A 346 9.97 -8.39 -2.58
C LEU A 346 11.04 -9.18 -3.33
N THR A 347 10.66 -9.72 -4.50
CA THR A 347 11.59 -10.46 -5.37
C THR A 347 12.75 -9.57 -5.83
N THR A 348 12.46 -8.34 -6.26
CA THR A 348 13.47 -7.37 -6.71
C THR A 348 14.43 -7.02 -5.59
N SER A 349 13.92 -6.61 -4.43
CA SER A 349 14.76 -6.21 -3.30
C SER A 349 15.65 -7.38 -2.83
N PHE A 350 15.09 -8.57 -2.66
CA PHE A 350 15.88 -9.73 -2.26
C PHE A 350 16.95 -10.12 -3.30
N CYS A 351 16.58 -10.13 -4.58
CA CYS A 351 17.52 -10.46 -5.65
C CYS A 351 18.67 -9.44 -5.75
N ILE A 352 18.37 -8.14 -5.65
CA ILE A 352 19.38 -7.09 -5.83
C ILE A 352 20.19 -6.89 -4.54
N ASP A 353 19.53 -6.80 -3.37
CA ASP A 353 20.19 -6.40 -2.14
C ASP A 353 20.89 -7.56 -1.43
N PHE A 354 20.30 -8.76 -1.41
CA PHE A 354 20.87 -9.93 -0.73
C PHE A 354 21.65 -10.84 -1.65
N LEU A 355 21.08 -11.19 -2.82
CA LEU A 355 21.73 -12.10 -3.76
C LEU A 355 22.71 -11.40 -4.73
N LYS A 356 22.70 -10.05 -4.75
CA LYS A 356 23.55 -9.22 -5.63
C LYS A 356 23.44 -9.59 -7.11
N LEU A 357 22.23 -10.00 -7.55
CA LEU A 357 21.98 -10.36 -8.93
C LEU A 357 22.06 -9.13 -9.84
N THR A 358 22.69 -9.29 -11.00
CA THR A 358 22.72 -8.23 -12.02
C THR A 358 21.52 -8.35 -12.96
N PRO A 359 20.80 -7.27 -13.28
CA PRO A 359 19.61 -7.32 -14.13
C PRO A 359 19.83 -7.85 -15.55
N ARG A 360 21.09 -7.82 -16.03
CA ARG A 360 21.46 -8.21 -17.39
C ARG A 360 21.74 -9.71 -17.55
N ASP A 361 21.90 -10.44 -16.45
CA ASP A 361 22.30 -11.85 -16.49
C ASP A 361 21.08 -12.76 -16.67
N VAL A 362 20.97 -13.33 -17.87
CA VAL A 362 19.87 -14.25 -18.24
C VAL A 362 19.95 -15.57 -17.45
N THR A 363 21.17 -16.00 -17.05
CA THR A 363 21.36 -17.26 -16.32
C THR A 363 20.75 -17.23 -14.92
N GLN A 364 20.52 -16.05 -14.38
CA GLN A 364 19.96 -15.84 -13.03
C GLN A 364 18.41 -15.88 -12.99
N ARG A 365 17.75 -16.09 -14.16
CA ARG A 365 16.29 -16.18 -14.23
C ARG A 365 15.71 -17.25 -13.30
N ARG A 366 16.38 -18.41 -13.19
CA ARG A 366 15.96 -19.51 -12.32
C ARG A 366 16.02 -19.10 -10.84
N LYS A 367 17.09 -18.43 -10.41
CA LYS A 367 17.22 -17.94 -9.03
C LYS A 367 16.12 -16.94 -8.70
N ARG A 368 15.86 -15.98 -9.59
CA ARG A 368 14.76 -15.01 -9.43
C ARG A 368 13.41 -15.71 -9.29
N MET A 369 13.14 -16.72 -10.12
CA MET A 369 11.89 -17.47 -10.07
C MET A 369 11.74 -18.24 -8.75
N MET A 370 12.81 -18.85 -8.23
CA MET A 370 12.81 -19.50 -6.91
C MET A 370 12.50 -18.50 -5.78
N VAL A 371 13.10 -17.32 -5.82
CA VAL A 371 12.82 -16.25 -4.85
C VAL A 371 11.35 -15.80 -4.92
N HIS A 372 10.82 -15.67 -6.13
CA HIS A 372 9.42 -15.29 -6.33
C HIS A 372 8.44 -16.34 -5.76
N VAL A 373 8.71 -17.63 -6.00
CA VAL A 373 7.93 -18.75 -5.40
C VAL A 373 8.06 -18.74 -3.88
N PHE A 374 9.26 -18.55 -3.36
CA PHE A 374 9.50 -18.50 -1.92
C PHE A 374 8.64 -17.43 -1.24
N PHE A 375 8.64 -16.20 -1.76
CA PHE A 375 7.80 -15.13 -1.18
C PHE A 375 6.31 -15.37 -1.38
N SER A 376 5.89 -16.01 -2.47
CA SER A 376 4.50 -16.41 -2.67
C SER A 376 4.02 -17.40 -1.60
N LEU A 377 4.83 -18.42 -1.30
CA LEU A 377 4.53 -19.41 -0.26
C LEU A 377 4.56 -18.79 1.14
N LEU A 378 5.53 -17.91 1.39
CA LEU A 378 5.63 -17.21 2.67
C LEU A 378 4.42 -16.28 2.89
N MET A 379 3.95 -15.61 1.84
CA MET A 379 2.71 -14.80 1.89
C MET A 379 1.48 -15.68 2.20
N CYS A 380 1.34 -16.84 1.57
CA CYS A 380 0.26 -17.78 1.91
C CYS A 380 0.30 -18.17 3.39
N LEU A 381 1.47 -18.50 3.91
CA LEU A 381 1.67 -18.86 5.31
C LEU A 381 1.24 -17.72 6.25
N VAL A 382 1.68 -16.48 5.97
CA VAL A 382 1.33 -15.31 6.79
C VAL A 382 -0.18 -15.05 6.77
N VAL A 383 -0.85 -15.18 5.61
CA VAL A 383 -2.31 -15.01 5.50
C VAL A 383 -3.06 -16.04 6.35
N ILE A 384 -2.62 -17.31 6.32
CA ILE A 384 -3.24 -18.39 7.09
C ILE A 384 -3.03 -18.15 8.59
N LEU A 385 -1.82 -17.84 9.01
CA LEU A 385 -1.51 -17.53 10.42
C LEU A 385 -2.28 -16.30 10.91
N PHE A 386 -2.39 -15.26 10.08
CA PHE A 386 -3.12 -14.05 10.45
C PHE A 386 -4.59 -14.30 10.72
N ARG A 387 -5.23 -15.23 10.01
CA ARG A 387 -6.60 -15.64 10.26
C ARG A 387 -6.82 -16.14 11.70
N GLU A 388 -5.88 -16.94 12.20
CA GLU A 388 -5.98 -17.55 13.54
C GLU A 388 -5.66 -16.55 14.67
N LEU A 389 -4.83 -15.54 14.38
CA LEU A 389 -4.31 -14.61 15.38
C LEU A 389 -5.05 -13.28 15.47
N ASN A 390 -5.78 -12.90 14.41
CA ASN A 390 -6.33 -11.53 14.31
C ASN A 390 -7.76 -11.43 14.85
N ASN A 391 -7.93 -10.64 15.91
CA ASN A 391 -9.22 -10.26 16.49
C ASN A 391 -9.57 -8.76 16.29
N SER A 392 -8.75 -8.00 15.55
CA SER A 392 -8.93 -6.56 15.31
C SER A 392 -9.24 -6.27 13.84
N SER A 393 -9.66 -5.04 13.52
CA SER A 393 -9.84 -4.62 12.12
C SER A 393 -8.50 -4.74 11.36
N VAL A 394 -8.58 -5.15 10.10
CA VAL A 394 -7.37 -5.37 9.29
C VAL A 394 -6.65 -4.06 9.00
N VAL A 395 -7.38 -2.94 8.86
CA VAL A 395 -6.78 -1.59 8.73
C VAL A 395 -5.85 -1.30 9.90
N SER A 396 -6.37 -1.46 11.12
CA SER A 396 -5.59 -1.21 12.33
C SER A 396 -4.37 -2.12 12.40
N ALA A 397 -4.51 -3.40 12.03
CA ALA A 397 -3.37 -4.34 12.00
C ALA A 397 -2.30 -3.92 10.98
N VAL A 398 -2.70 -3.54 9.75
CA VAL A 398 -1.77 -3.05 8.71
C VAL A 398 -1.05 -1.80 9.19
N LEU A 399 -1.77 -0.79 9.69
CA LEU A 399 -1.18 0.48 10.09
C LEU A 399 -0.28 0.36 11.32
N LYS A 400 -0.62 -0.52 12.27
CA LYS A 400 0.25 -0.87 13.40
C LYS A 400 1.54 -1.55 12.93
N ALA A 401 1.43 -2.57 12.06
CA ALA A 401 2.60 -3.24 11.49
C ALA A 401 3.53 -2.25 10.78
N VAL A 402 2.97 -1.37 9.95
CA VAL A 402 3.68 -0.28 9.27
C VAL A 402 4.36 0.65 10.27
N GLY A 403 3.66 1.10 11.31
CA GLY A 403 4.20 2.01 12.33
C GLY A 403 5.48 1.48 12.99
N TYR A 404 5.55 0.17 13.22
CA TYR A 404 6.73 -0.44 13.83
C TYR A 404 7.81 -0.83 12.82
N THR A 405 7.45 -1.21 11.61
CA THR A 405 8.42 -1.75 10.64
C THR A 405 9.02 -0.70 9.71
N TYR A 406 8.30 0.38 9.36
CA TYR A 406 8.84 1.47 8.54
C TYR A 406 9.57 2.56 9.32
N GLY A 407 9.44 2.62 10.64
CA GLY A 407 10.15 3.60 11.47
C GLY A 407 11.67 3.58 11.29
N PRO A 408 12.32 2.40 11.35
CA PRO A 408 13.76 2.30 11.09
C PRO A 408 14.17 2.78 9.69
N ILE A 409 13.36 2.48 8.66
CA ILE A 409 13.61 2.94 7.28
C ILE A 409 13.51 4.46 7.24
N LEU A 410 12.46 5.05 7.82
CA LEU A 410 12.27 6.49 7.90
C LEU A 410 13.45 7.17 8.62
N GLY A 411 13.88 6.62 9.76
CA GLY A 411 15.03 7.12 10.52
C GLY A 411 16.34 7.07 9.73
N LEU A 412 16.63 5.95 9.06
CA LEU A 412 17.82 5.78 8.22
C LEU A 412 17.87 6.79 7.07
N PHE A 413 16.78 6.90 6.31
CA PHE A 413 16.73 7.81 5.17
C PHE A 413 16.74 9.27 5.62
N THR A 414 15.98 9.63 6.65
CA THR A 414 15.97 11.00 7.18
C THR A 414 17.35 11.39 7.69
N PHE A 415 18.03 10.52 8.46
CA PHE A 415 19.39 10.78 8.93
C PHE A 415 20.37 10.94 7.75
N GLY A 416 20.26 10.09 6.74
CA GLY A 416 21.12 10.12 5.57
C GLY A 416 20.95 11.37 4.69
N LEU A 417 19.70 11.85 4.56
CA LEU A 417 19.36 13.04 3.76
C LEU A 417 19.67 14.35 4.48
N THR A 418 19.43 14.41 5.80
CA THR A 418 19.53 15.66 6.56
C THR A 418 20.92 15.90 7.17
N THR A 419 21.72 14.84 7.36
CA THR A 419 23.03 14.95 8.00
C THR A 419 24.20 14.64 7.06
N LYS A 420 25.38 15.13 7.39
CA LYS A 420 26.64 14.81 6.68
C LYS A 420 27.47 13.74 7.41
N TYR A 421 27.01 13.22 8.53
CA TYR A 421 27.75 12.26 9.34
C TYR A 421 27.71 10.87 8.71
N ALA A 422 28.79 10.11 8.88
CA ALA A 422 28.80 8.66 8.74
C ALA A 422 28.34 8.02 10.07
N VAL A 423 28.07 6.73 10.06
CA VAL A 423 27.68 5.95 11.23
C VAL A 423 28.62 4.77 11.44
N LYS A 424 28.71 4.26 12.67
CA LYS A 424 29.41 3.00 12.98
C LYS A 424 28.55 1.85 12.46
N GLU A 425 28.89 1.32 11.29
CA GLU A 425 28.09 0.33 10.56
C GLU A 425 27.75 -0.92 11.38
N THR A 426 28.67 -1.33 12.31
CA THR A 426 28.47 -2.51 13.15
C THR A 426 27.27 -2.38 14.10
N TYR A 427 26.98 -1.19 14.60
CA TYR A 427 25.89 -0.95 15.54
C TYR A 427 24.57 -0.53 14.86
N LEU A 428 24.60 -0.18 13.57
CA LEU A 428 23.43 0.28 12.83
C LEU A 428 22.26 -0.71 12.86
N PRO A 429 22.44 -2.02 12.59
CA PRO A 429 21.33 -2.97 12.67
C PRO A 429 20.68 -3.03 14.05
N TRP A 430 21.48 -2.92 15.10
CA TRP A 430 20.98 -2.94 16.49
C TRP A 430 20.15 -1.70 16.82
N VAL A 431 20.56 -0.52 16.37
CA VAL A 431 19.76 0.71 16.50
C VAL A 431 18.41 0.54 15.81
N CYS A 432 18.40 0.00 14.58
CA CYS A 432 17.18 -0.24 13.81
C CYS A 432 16.26 -1.30 14.44
N LEU A 433 16.81 -2.30 15.15
CA LEU A 433 16.03 -3.30 15.89
C LEU A 433 15.48 -2.77 17.20
N LEU A 434 16.26 -1.94 17.91
CA LEU A 434 15.85 -1.39 19.19
C LEU A 434 14.77 -0.31 19.05
N SER A 435 14.77 0.48 17.98
CA SER A 435 13.82 1.58 17.83
C SER A 435 12.35 1.12 17.80
N PRO A 436 11.91 0.07 17.07
CA PRO A 436 10.54 -0.42 17.16
C PRO A 436 10.22 -1.06 18.51
N LEU A 437 11.18 -1.73 19.15
CA LEU A 437 10.98 -2.31 20.48
C LEU A 437 10.74 -1.23 21.54
N LEU A 438 11.53 -0.16 21.52
CA LEU A 438 11.35 0.99 22.42
C LEU A 438 10.01 1.70 22.12
N SER A 439 9.67 1.89 20.85
CA SER A 439 8.40 2.48 20.45
C SER A 439 7.21 1.65 20.94
N PHE A 440 7.31 0.33 20.84
CA PHE A 440 6.29 -0.58 21.37
C PHE A 440 6.15 -0.44 22.88
N GLY A 441 7.27 -0.45 23.62
CA GLY A 441 7.26 -0.23 25.07
C GLY A 441 6.64 1.10 25.47
N ILE A 442 7.02 2.21 24.80
CA ILE A 442 6.44 3.53 25.05
C ILE A 442 4.93 3.52 24.75
N ASN A 443 4.50 2.87 23.66
CA ASN A 443 3.09 2.79 23.33
C ASN A 443 2.26 1.99 24.34
N CYS A 444 2.80 0.88 24.88
CA CYS A 444 2.12 0.09 25.92
C CYS A 444 1.87 0.88 27.22
N TYR A 445 2.78 1.78 27.57
CA TYR A 445 2.68 2.58 28.79
C TYR A 445 2.27 4.03 28.53
N SER A 446 1.86 4.38 27.31
CA SER A 446 1.59 5.78 26.91
C SER A 446 0.50 6.45 27.72
N GLU A 447 -0.58 5.76 28.04
CA GLU A 447 -1.68 6.29 28.85
C GLU A 447 -1.24 6.69 30.25
N GLN A 448 -0.32 5.88 30.84
CA GLN A 448 0.20 6.13 32.18
C GLN A 448 1.29 7.21 32.19
N LEU A 449 2.20 7.18 31.20
CA LEU A 449 3.36 8.06 31.12
C LEU A 449 3.03 9.45 30.54
N LEU A 450 2.00 9.55 29.68
CA LEU A 450 1.69 10.75 28.90
C LEU A 450 0.28 11.31 29.23
N PHE A 451 -0.14 11.22 30.48
CA PHE A 451 -1.39 11.84 30.97
C PHE A 451 -2.65 11.41 30.19
N GLY A 452 -2.76 10.14 29.83
CA GLY A 452 -3.89 9.58 29.10
C GLY A 452 -3.76 9.69 27.57
N TYR A 453 -2.57 10.05 27.04
CA TYR A 453 -2.32 10.11 25.61
C TYR A 453 -2.22 8.69 25.01
N ARG A 454 -3.01 8.47 23.95
CA ARG A 454 -2.97 7.24 23.15
C ARG A 454 -2.33 7.53 21.80
N PHE A 455 -1.29 6.76 21.47
CA PHE A 455 -0.71 6.82 20.13
C PHE A 455 -1.68 6.23 19.10
N GLY A 456 -1.85 6.95 18.00
CA GLY A 456 -2.45 6.47 16.76
C GLY A 456 -1.38 6.09 15.74
N PHE A 457 -1.57 6.53 14.50
CA PHE A 457 -0.64 6.24 13.41
C PHE A 457 0.69 7.03 13.49
N GLU A 458 0.74 8.06 14.30
CA GLU A 458 1.95 8.86 14.57
C GLU A 458 3.05 8.08 15.33
N ILE A 459 2.76 6.87 15.80
CA ILE A 459 3.78 5.96 16.36
C ILE A 459 4.93 5.72 15.38
N LEU A 460 4.69 5.80 14.07
CA LEU A 460 5.69 5.76 13.02
C LEU A 460 6.72 6.88 13.16
N LEU A 461 6.26 8.11 13.47
CA LEU A 461 7.15 9.25 13.69
C LEU A 461 8.02 9.05 14.93
N LEU A 462 7.42 8.58 16.03
CA LEU A 462 8.18 8.28 17.25
C LEU A 462 9.27 7.25 16.97
N ASN A 463 8.93 6.16 16.30
CA ASN A 463 9.87 5.10 15.92
C ASN A 463 10.99 5.64 15.02
N GLY A 464 10.64 6.44 13.99
CA GLY A 464 11.62 7.11 13.13
C GLY A 464 12.56 8.04 13.90
N LEU A 465 12.03 8.82 14.85
CA LEU A 465 12.83 9.71 15.71
C LEU A 465 13.75 8.94 16.65
N LEU A 466 13.30 7.84 17.23
CA LEU A 466 14.14 6.97 18.06
C LEU A 466 15.28 6.35 17.25
N CYS A 467 14.98 5.88 16.03
CA CYS A 467 16.02 5.40 15.12
C CYS A 467 17.01 6.52 14.76
N PHE A 468 16.53 7.70 14.39
CA PHE A 468 17.36 8.86 14.10
C PHE A 468 18.27 9.23 15.28
N GLY A 469 17.72 9.31 16.49
CA GLY A 469 18.47 9.58 17.72
C GLY A 469 19.54 8.53 18.01
N GLY A 470 19.21 7.24 17.83
CA GLY A 470 20.17 6.13 17.96
C GLY A 470 21.30 6.23 16.93
N LEU A 471 21.00 6.58 15.67
CA LEU A 471 22.01 6.82 14.65
C LEU A 471 22.90 8.04 14.98
N TRP A 472 22.33 9.06 15.61
CA TRP A 472 23.07 10.23 16.07
C TRP A 472 24.08 9.87 17.17
N LEU A 473 23.76 8.94 18.06
CA LEU A 473 24.67 8.46 19.10
C LEU A 473 25.86 7.66 18.54
N ILE A 474 25.64 6.89 17.46
CA ILE A 474 26.69 6.08 16.82
C ILE A 474 27.39 6.80 15.65
N ARG A 475 27.16 8.13 15.49
CA ARG A 475 27.74 8.91 14.39
C ARG A 475 29.27 8.96 14.44
N LYS A 476 29.87 9.09 13.25
CA LYS A 476 31.29 9.35 13.06
C LYS A 476 31.47 10.60 12.18
N ARG A 477 32.53 11.38 12.40
CA ARG A 477 32.95 12.36 11.40
C ARG A 477 33.38 11.62 10.14
N ARG A 478 32.93 12.09 8.97
CA ARG A 478 33.30 11.50 7.68
C ARG A 478 34.79 11.76 7.44
N SER A 479 35.62 10.74 7.41
CA SER A 479 37.01 10.83 6.94
C SER A 479 36.98 11.09 5.42
N GLY A 480 37.82 12.02 4.97
CA GLY A 480 37.76 12.72 3.68
C GLY A 480 37.78 11.94 2.36
N VAL A 481 37.66 10.61 2.34
CA VAL A 481 37.73 9.80 1.10
C VAL A 481 36.38 9.81 0.30
N TYR A 482 35.28 10.22 0.89
CA TYR A 482 33.95 10.28 0.24
C TYR A 482 33.40 11.71 0.10
N SER A 483 34.28 12.73 0.07
CA SER A 483 33.87 14.15 0.00
C SER A 483 33.35 14.61 -1.37
N SER A 484 33.33 13.74 -2.38
CA SER A 484 33.07 14.11 -3.78
C SER A 484 31.65 13.76 -4.29
N MET A 485 30.73 13.26 -3.47
CA MET A 485 29.32 13.22 -3.89
C MET A 485 28.65 14.55 -3.50
N PRO A 486 28.37 15.45 -4.44
CA PRO A 486 27.69 16.70 -4.13
C PRO A 486 26.23 16.38 -3.78
N VAL A 487 25.86 16.57 -2.52
CA VAL A 487 24.46 16.84 -2.16
C VAL A 487 24.14 18.23 -2.73
N ASN A 488 24.13 18.37 -4.02
CA ASN A 488 23.72 19.57 -4.70
C ASN A 488 22.19 19.56 -4.87
N ILE A 489 21.47 19.62 -3.74
CA ILE A 489 20.02 19.91 -3.70
C ILE A 489 19.77 21.40 -4.09
N ARG A 490 20.81 22.24 -4.19
CA ARG A 490 20.68 23.68 -4.41
C ARG A 490 20.62 24.14 -5.87
N LYS A 491 20.58 23.22 -6.85
CA LYS A 491 20.37 23.59 -8.26
C LYS A 491 19.36 22.62 -8.89
N ALA A 492 18.11 22.67 -8.47
CA ALA A 492 16.96 22.10 -9.16
C ALA A 492 15.81 23.11 -9.15
#